data_95d36ddf031117751508cd500a3d79fe
#
_entry.id   95d36ddf031117751508cd500a3d79fe
#
_cell.length_a   1.000
_cell.length_b   1.000
_cell.length_c   1.000
_cell.angle_alpha   90.00
_cell.angle_beta   90.00
_cell.angle_gamma   90.00
#
_symmetry.space_group_name_H-M   'P 1'
#
loop_
_entity.id
_entity.type
_entity.pdbx_description
1 polymer ?
#
loop_
_entity_poly.entity_id
_entity_poly.type
_entity_poly.pdbx_seq_one_letter_code
_entity_poly.pdbx_strand_id
1 'polypeptide(L)' 'MHELGVTFYVVKDVKKVAQENKVDKIDYVKLEIGEVSGVVHDQLIDCWNWARKKEAVTEHAKMYIETL' A
#
# COMPACT_ATOMS: atom_id res chain seq x y z
N MET A 1 -3.46 -9.82 -12.03
CA MET A 1 -2.67 -8.62 -11.71
C MET A 1 -1.55 -9.00 -10.76
N HIS A 2 -0.40 -8.39 -10.92
CA HIS A 2 0.79 -8.73 -10.15
C HIS A 2 0.82 -7.97 -8.82
N GLU A 3 0.69 -8.69 -7.70
CA GLU A 3 0.56 -8.09 -6.37
C GLU A 3 1.76 -7.21 -5.98
N LEU A 4 2.96 -7.64 -6.34
CA LEU A 4 4.17 -6.86 -6.04
C LEU A 4 4.17 -5.53 -6.79
N GLY A 5 3.74 -5.53 -8.05
CA GLY A 5 3.62 -4.30 -8.83
C GLY A 5 2.60 -3.33 -8.24
N VAL A 6 1.46 -3.86 -7.80
CA VAL A 6 0.43 -3.07 -7.12
C VAL A 6 1.02 -2.44 -5.84
N THR A 7 1.75 -3.23 -5.07
CA THR A 7 2.37 -2.79 -3.83
C THR A 7 3.32 -1.61 -4.07
N PHE A 8 4.22 -1.72 -5.05
CA PHE A 8 5.14 -0.63 -5.35
C PHE A 8 4.43 0.62 -5.83
N TYR A 9 3.36 0.44 -6.60
CA TYR A 9 2.54 1.57 -7.03
C TYR A 9 1.92 2.29 -5.83
N VAL A 10 1.38 1.53 -4.88
CA VAL A 10 0.78 2.10 -3.66
C VAL A 10 1.82 2.82 -2.82
N VAL A 11 3.00 2.23 -2.63
CA VAL A 11 4.08 2.88 -1.87
C VAL A 11 4.45 4.22 -2.52
N LYS A 12 4.61 4.23 -3.83
CA LYS A 12 4.95 5.45 -4.57
C LYS A 12 3.88 6.52 -4.41
N ASP A 13 2.61 6.13 -4.53
CA ASP A 13 1.48 7.05 -4.43
C ASP A 13 1.35 7.62 -3.02
N VAL A 14 1.43 6.77 -2.01
CA VAL A 14 1.37 7.19 -0.61
C VAL A 14 2.52 8.15 -0.27
N LYS A 15 3.71 7.84 -0.76
CA LYS A 15 4.88 8.68 -0.57
C LYS A 15 4.68 10.08 -1.16
N LYS A 16 4.11 10.14 -2.37
CA LYS A 16 3.79 11.40 -3.04
C LYS A 16 2.78 12.22 -2.23
N VAL A 17 1.69 11.57 -1.79
CA VAL A 17 0.66 12.24 -0.99
C VAL A 17 1.24 12.75 0.33
N ALA A 18 2.08 11.97 0.99
CA ALA A 18 2.73 12.37 2.23
C ALA A 18 3.61 13.61 2.02
N GLN A 19 4.37 13.65 0.94
CA GLN A 19 5.21 14.81 0.62
C GLN A 19 4.37 16.05 0.36
N GLU A 20 3.28 15.92 -0.38
CA GLU A 20 2.39 17.04 -0.70
C GLU A 20 1.73 17.61 0.57
N ASN A 21 1.47 16.77 1.56
CA ASN A 21 0.83 17.16 2.80
C ASN A 21 1.81 17.37 3.95
N LYS A 22 3.11 17.28 3.68
CA LYS A 22 4.19 17.47 4.66
C LYS A 22 4.04 16.54 5.86
N VAL A 23 3.71 15.28 5.58
CA VAL A 23 3.54 14.24 6.58
C VAL A 23 4.77 13.33 6.56
N ASP A 24 5.33 13.06 7.73
CA ASP A 24 6.54 12.22 7.85
C ASP A 24 6.24 10.75 8.05
N LYS A 25 5.03 10.43 8.50
CA LYS A 25 4.67 9.09 8.91
C LYS A 25 3.22 8.79 8.57
N ILE A 26 3.00 7.62 8.01
CA ILE A 26 1.66 7.14 7.69
C ILE A 26 1.34 5.96 8.63
N ASP A 27 0.21 6.00 9.29
CA ASP A 27 -0.21 4.95 10.22
C ASP A 27 -0.88 3.78 9.52
N TYR A 28 -1.66 4.05 8.48
CA TYR A 28 -2.31 3.00 7.72
C TYR A 28 -2.66 3.46 6.31
N VAL A 29 -2.88 2.48 5.45
CA VAL A 29 -3.35 2.68 4.08
C VAL A 29 -4.57 1.81 3.88
N LYS A 30 -5.65 2.39 3.40
CA LYS A 30 -6.84 1.64 3.02
C LYS A 30 -6.90 1.55 1.51
N LEU A 31 -6.87 0.34 0.99
CA LEU A 31 -6.90 0.09 -0.45
C LEU A 31 -8.25 -0.47 -0.85
N GLU A 32 -8.93 0.21 -1.75
CA GLU A 32 -10.19 -0.26 -2.30
C GLU A 32 -9.92 -0.95 -3.63
N ILE A 33 -10.36 -2.20 -3.74
CA ILE A 33 -10.09 -3.04 -4.90
C ILE A 33 -11.40 -3.54 -5.48
N GLY A 34 -11.54 -3.45 -6.80
CA GLY A 34 -12.68 -4.02 -7.49
C GLY A 34 -12.70 -5.54 -7.35
N GLU A 35 -13.89 -6.10 -7.19
CA GLU A 35 -14.09 -7.53 -6.97
C GLU A 35 -13.47 -8.39 -8.08
N VAL A 36 -13.45 -7.89 -9.29
CA VAL A 36 -12.94 -8.62 -10.47
C VAL A 36 -11.48 -8.29 -10.80
N SER A 37 -10.77 -7.66 -9.89
CA SER A 37 -9.39 -7.24 -10.17
C SER A 37 -8.40 -8.40 -10.31
N GLY A 38 -8.71 -9.57 -9.75
CA GLY A 38 -7.82 -10.72 -9.76
C GLY A 38 -6.68 -10.63 -8.74
N VAL A 39 -6.67 -9.60 -7.90
CA VAL A 39 -5.64 -9.45 -6.87
C VAL A 39 -5.92 -10.39 -5.70
N VAL A 40 -4.92 -11.14 -5.27
CA VAL A 40 -5.02 -12.04 -4.11
C VAL A 40 -4.66 -11.24 -2.86
N HIS A 41 -5.63 -11.06 -1.96
CA HIS A 41 -5.48 -10.19 -0.79
C HIS A 41 -4.33 -10.59 0.13
N ASP A 42 -4.20 -11.86 0.45
CA ASP A 42 -3.14 -12.33 1.35
C ASP A 42 -1.75 -12.07 0.78
N GLN A 43 -1.59 -12.31 -0.52
CA GLN A 43 -0.34 -12.03 -1.20
C GLN A 43 -0.04 -10.54 -1.26
N LEU A 44 -1.07 -9.73 -1.45
CA LEU A 44 -0.90 -8.28 -1.47
C LEU A 44 -0.46 -7.76 -0.10
N ILE A 45 -1.05 -8.26 0.98
CA ILE A 45 -0.65 -7.89 2.35
C ILE A 45 0.80 -8.30 2.62
N ASP A 46 1.21 -9.50 2.21
CA ASP A 46 2.58 -9.96 2.38
C ASP A 46 3.56 -9.08 1.61
N CYS A 47 3.24 -8.74 0.37
CA CYS A 47 4.06 -7.84 -0.44
C CYS A 47 4.14 -6.44 0.19
N TRP A 48 3.01 -5.93 0.70
CA TRP A 48 2.99 -4.65 1.39
C TRP A 48 3.88 -4.66 2.62
N ASN A 49 3.77 -5.69 3.46
CA ASN A 49 4.58 -5.80 4.67
C ASN A 49 6.08 -5.87 4.39
N TRP A 50 6.45 -6.37 3.22
CA TRP A 50 7.84 -6.36 2.78
C TRP A 50 8.24 -4.99 2.23
N ALA A 51 7.42 -4.41 1.34
CA ALA A 51 7.76 -3.18 0.63
C ALA A 51 7.70 -1.93 1.51
N ARG A 52 6.76 -1.87 2.46
CA ARG A 52 6.59 -0.69 3.33
C ARG A 52 7.84 -0.37 4.14
N LYS A 53 8.63 -1.37 4.46
CA LYS A 53 9.85 -1.21 5.25
C LYS A 53 10.98 -0.55 4.48
N LYS A 54 10.85 -0.41 3.18
CA LYS A 54 11.85 0.21 2.32
C LYS A 54 11.84 1.74 2.42
N GLU A 55 10.77 2.31 2.95
CA GLU A 55 10.61 3.76 3.06
C GLU A 55 10.24 4.13 4.48
N ALA A 56 10.90 5.18 5.01
CA ALA A 56 10.64 5.61 6.38
C ALA A 56 9.19 6.05 6.60
N VAL A 57 8.58 6.68 5.61
CA VAL A 57 7.22 7.20 5.74
C VAL A 57 6.17 6.10 5.86
N THR A 58 6.43 4.92 5.28
CA THR A 58 5.50 3.78 5.29
C THR A 58 5.92 2.65 6.20
N GLU A 59 7.03 2.80 6.92
CA GLU A 59 7.65 1.71 7.69
C GLU A 59 6.67 1.01 8.64
N HIS A 60 5.80 1.77 9.29
CA HIS A 60 4.82 1.23 10.23
C HIS A 60 3.38 1.27 9.73
N ALA A 61 3.18 1.55 8.44
CA ALA A 61 1.85 1.69 7.88
C ALA A 61 1.20 0.33 7.65
N LYS A 62 0.07 0.10 8.28
CA LYS A 62 -0.73 -1.11 8.05
C LYS A 62 -1.57 -0.95 6.80
N MET A 63 -1.79 -2.05 6.07
CA MET A 63 -2.67 -2.03 4.91
C MET A 63 -3.98 -2.73 5.23
N TYR A 64 -5.08 -2.05 4.92
CA TYR A 64 -6.43 -2.60 4.97
C TYR A 64 -6.97 -2.66 3.55
N ILE A 65 -7.54 -3.80 3.19
CA ILE A 65 -8.10 -4.00 1.86
C ILE A 65 -9.61 -4.10 1.96
N GLU A 66 -10.29 -3.30 1.16
CA GLU A 66 -11.74 -3.34 1.05
C GLU A 66 -12.11 -3.69 -0.39
N THR A 67 -12.97 -4.70 -0.56
CA THR A 67 -13.46 -5.11 -1.88
C THR A 67 -14.76 -4.37 -2.19
N LEU A 68 -14.77 -3.76 -3.36
CA LEU A 68 -15.95 -3.03 -3.84
C LEU A 68 -16.90 -3.93 -4.63
#